data_45c39d3820b7ff1f94c4f63b121467f0
#
_entry.id   45c39d3820b7ff1f94c4f63b121467f0
#
_cell.length_a   1.000
_cell.length_b   1.000
_cell.length_c   1.000
_cell.angle_alpha   90.00
_cell.angle_beta   90.00
_cell.angle_gamma   90.00
#
_symmetry.space_group_name_H-M   'P 1'
#
loop_
_entity.id
_entity.type
_entity.pdbx_description
1 polymer ?
#
loop_
_entity_poly.entity_id
_entity_poly.type
_entity_poly.pdbx_seq_one_letter_code
_entity_poly.pdbx_strand_id
1 'polypeptide(L)'
;VQGDLGRAYLQKTEVRTLIASRLPASLLLMAGAIFAELLLGLSMGIVAALRRSTTMDQSLMIVSFIGVSAPQFVVGLLLLYVFAVQLGWFPIGGYGTFSHLVLPSMTLGILGSGWYSRMMRSSMIEVLRQDYVRTARAKGLTRLRVIFRHALPNAILPIIAMIGIDIGIFMGGIVVVESVF
;
A
#
# COMPACT_ATOMS: atom_id res chain seq x y z
N VAL A 1 -15.37 -13.01 -31.54
CA VAL A 1 -14.53 -13.49 -30.43
C VAL A 1 -15.51 -13.91 -29.34
N GLN A 2 -15.77 -15.19 -29.20
CA GLN A 2 -16.82 -15.76 -28.31
C GLN A 2 -16.33 -15.99 -26.86
N GLY A 3 -15.30 -15.27 -26.39
CA GLY A 3 -14.80 -15.40 -25.01
C GLY A 3 -14.11 -16.74 -24.71
N ASP A 4 -13.78 -17.53 -25.73
CA ASP A 4 -12.96 -18.73 -25.56
C ASP A 4 -11.48 -18.31 -25.45
N LEU A 5 -10.92 -18.51 -24.24
CA LEU A 5 -9.52 -18.22 -23.93
C LEU A 5 -8.59 -19.42 -24.17
N GLY A 6 -9.14 -20.54 -24.69
CA GLY A 6 -8.38 -21.75 -24.96
C GLY A 6 -8.03 -22.57 -23.70
N ARG A 7 -7.15 -23.56 -23.88
CA ARG A 7 -6.67 -24.44 -22.82
C ARG A 7 -5.24 -24.15 -22.42
N ALA A 8 -4.96 -24.15 -21.13
CA ALA A 8 -3.60 -24.05 -20.61
C ALA A 8 -2.85 -25.37 -20.86
N TYR A 9 -1.78 -25.34 -21.64
CA TYR A 9 -1.03 -26.54 -22.03
C TYR A 9 -0.39 -27.29 -20.86
N LEU A 10 0.11 -26.58 -19.86
CA LEU A 10 0.77 -27.17 -18.69
C LEU A 10 -0.21 -27.79 -17.70
N GLN A 11 -1.37 -27.19 -17.50
CA GLN A 11 -2.35 -27.62 -16.50
C GLN A 11 -3.51 -28.40 -17.09
N LYS A 12 -3.56 -28.54 -18.42
CA LYS A 12 -4.60 -29.29 -19.19
C LYS A 12 -6.04 -28.87 -18.88
N THR A 13 -6.24 -27.67 -18.33
CA THR A 13 -7.53 -27.11 -17.93
C THR A 13 -7.87 -25.88 -18.77
N GLU A 14 -9.12 -25.48 -18.83
CA GLU A 14 -9.54 -24.25 -19.50
C GLU A 14 -8.97 -23.02 -18.78
N VAL A 15 -8.42 -22.06 -19.54
CA VAL A 15 -7.86 -20.82 -19.01
C VAL A 15 -8.91 -20.03 -18.20
N ARG A 16 -10.17 -20.03 -18.65
CA ARG A 16 -11.28 -19.39 -17.93
C ARG A 16 -11.45 -19.93 -16.49
N THR A 17 -11.39 -21.25 -16.32
CA THR A 17 -11.53 -21.90 -15.02
C THR A 17 -10.36 -21.58 -14.10
N LEU A 18 -9.13 -21.52 -14.65
CA LEU A 18 -7.94 -21.13 -13.89
C LEU A 18 -8.02 -19.67 -13.41
N ILE A 19 -8.44 -18.76 -14.28
CA ILE A 19 -8.61 -17.37 -13.91
C ILE A 19 -9.70 -17.26 -12.82
N ALA A 20 -10.86 -17.88 -13.03
CA ALA A 20 -11.96 -17.80 -12.08
C ALA A 20 -11.62 -18.37 -10.69
N SER A 21 -10.75 -19.38 -10.62
CA SER A 21 -10.33 -19.98 -9.34
C SER A 21 -9.28 -19.14 -8.60
N ARG A 22 -8.40 -18.41 -9.30
CA ARG A 22 -7.31 -17.65 -8.70
C ARG A 22 -7.62 -16.18 -8.50
N LEU A 23 -8.44 -15.59 -9.36
CA LEU A 23 -8.79 -14.17 -9.33
C LEU A 23 -9.29 -13.67 -7.96
N PRO A 24 -10.16 -14.38 -7.23
CA PRO A 24 -10.61 -13.92 -5.91
C PRO A 24 -9.49 -13.78 -4.89
N ALA A 25 -8.50 -14.69 -4.90
CA ALA A 25 -7.34 -14.62 -4.01
C ALA A 25 -6.47 -13.41 -4.32
N SER A 26 -6.14 -13.20 -5.59
CA SER A 26 -5.34 -12.06 -6.04
C SER A 26 -6.05 -10.73 -5.76
N LEU A 27 -7.37 -10.65 -5.93
CA LEU A 27 -8.14 -9.45 -5.59
C LEU A 27 -8.14 -9.16 -4.09
N LEU A 28 -8.26 -10.18 -3.25
CA LEU A 28 -8.17 -10.02 -1.79
C LEU A 28 -6.76 -9.57 -1.37
N LEU A 29 -5.73 -10.18 -1.96
CA LEU A 29 -4.35 -9.79 -1.71
C LEU A 29 -4.08 -8.34 -2.15
N MET A 30 -4.55 -7.96 -3.34
CA MET A 30 -4.46 -6.58 -3.83
C MET A 30 -5.15 -5.59 -2.88
N ALA A 31 -6.38 -5.90 -2.45
CA ALA A 31 -7.10 -5.04 -1.51
C ALA A 31 -6.38 -4.91 -0.16
N GLY A 32 -5.84 -6.01 0.37
CA GLY A 32 -5.04 -6.03 1.59
C GLY A 32 -3.74 -5.24 1.44
N ALA A 33 -3.05 -5.36 0.30
CA ALA A 33 -1.84 -4.62 -0.01
C ALA A 33 -2.09 -3.11 -0.09
N ILE A 34 -3.08 -2.68 -0.86
CA ILE A 34 -3.47 -1.26 -0.97
C ILE A 34 -3.87 -0.71 0.40
N PHE A 35 -4.62 -1.47 1.20
CA PHE A 35 -4.96 -1.04 2.55
C PHE A 35 -3.73 -0.83 3.43
N ALA A 36 -2.76 -1.75 3.40
CA ALA A 36 -1.52 -1.63 4.15
C ALA A 36 -0.65 -0.46 3.65
N GLU A 37 -0.53 -0.27 2.32
CA GLU A 37 0.15 0.88 1.71
C GLU A 37 -0.43 2.22 2.15
N LEU A 38 -1.75 2.34 2.10
CA LEU A 38 -2.44 3.55 2.52
C LEU A 38 -2.28 3.80 4.01
N LEU A 39 -2.47 2.77 4.84
CA LEU A 39 -2.35 2.89 6.29
C LEU A 39 -0.96 3.37 6.70
N LEU A 40 0.09 2.74 6.19
CA LEU A 40 1.48 3.07 6.48
C LEU A 40 1.90 4.37 5.77
N GLY A 41 1.66 4.47 4.48
CA GLY A 41 2.11 5.59 3.66
C GLY A 41 1.46 6.91 4.03
N LEU A 42 0.12 6.95 4.20
CA LEU A 42 -0.57 8.17 4.58
C LEU A 42 -0.18 8.62 5.99
N SER A 43 -0.14 7.70 6.96
CA SER A 43 0.24 8.05 8.33
C SER A 43 1.66 8.62 8.39
N MET A 44 2.64 7.98 7.75
CA MET A 44 4.02 8.45 7.67
C MET A 44 4.11 9.80 6.93
N GLY A 45 3.44 9.95 5.79
CA GLY A 45 3.45 11.16 4.98
C GLY A 45 2.83 12.36 5.70
N ILE A 46 1.70 12.17 6.37
CA ILE A 46 1.04 13.23 7.17
C ILE A 46 1.95 13.66 8.31
N VAL A 47 2.50 12.73 9.09
CA VAL A 47 3.38 13.04 10.21
C VAL A 47 4.64 13.77 9.72
N ALA A 48 5.27 13.31 8.64
CA ALA A 48 6.43 13.94 8.03
C ALA A 48 6.13 15.38 7.56
N ALA A 49 4.97 15.60 6.93
CA ALA A 49 4.55 16.94 6.49
C ALA A 49 4.32 17.91 7.67
N LEU A 50 3.67 17.43 8.73
CA LEU A 50 3.38 18.23 9.94
C LEU A 50 4.64 18.51 10.75
N ARG A 51 5.66 17.68 10.67
CA ARG A 51 6.96 17.80 11.31
C ARG A 51 8.06 18.19 10.33
N ARG A 52 7.72 18.90 9.25
CA ARG A 52 8.63 19.28 8.18
C ARG A 52 9.94 19.86 8.70
N SER A 53 11.06 19.44 8.07
CA SER A 53 12.43 19.88 8.37
C SER A 53 12.94 19.50 9.77
N THR A 54 12.29 18.56 10.46
CA THR A 54 12.77 17.97 11.71
C THR A 54 13.46 16.63 11.44
N THR A 55 14.19 16.13 12.45
CA THR A 55 14.78 14.78 12.42
C THR A 55 13.74 13.68 12.19
N MET A 56 12.52 13.86 12.72
CA MET A 56 11.42 12.92 12.49
C MET A 56 10.98 12.87 11.04
N ASP A 57 10.88 14.01 10.36
CA ASP A 57 10.60 14.08 8.93
C ASP A 57 11.67 13.34 8.12
N GLN A 58 12.95 13.62 8.42
CA GLN A 58 14.07 12.96 7.73
C GLN A 58 14.09 11.45 7.97
N SER A 59 13.88 11.00 9.20
CA SER A 59 13.85 9.58 9.54
C SER A 59 12.72 8.83 8.82
N LEU A 60 11.51 9.40 8.78
CA LEU A 60 10.38 8.82 8.07
C LEU A 60 10.65 8.73 6.55
N MET A 61 11.30 9.75 5.97
CA MET A 61 11.68 9.71 4.55
C MET A 61 12.76 8.67 4.28
N ILE A 62 13.76 8.51 5.16
CA ILE A 62 14.77 7.45 5.04
C ILE A 62 14.11 6.07 5.10
N VAL A 63 13.23 5.82 6.06
CA VAL A 63 12.48 4.55 6.16
C VAL A 63 11.67 4.30 4.89
N SER A 64 11.02 5.32 4.34
CA SER A 64 10.28 5.23 3.07
C SER A 64 11.19 4.86 1.90
N PHE A 65 12.40 5.40 1.83
CA PHE A 65 13.37 5.05 0.79
C PHE A 65 13.87 3.62 0.91
N ILE A 66 14.19 3.17 2.13
CA ILE A 66 14.60 1.79 2.40
C ILE A 66 13.50 0.83 1.96
N GLY A 67 12.24 1.11 2.32
CA GLY A 67 11.08 0.30 1.93
C GLY A 67 11.00 0.11 0.41
N VAL A 68 11.06 1.20 -0.35
CA VAL A 68 10.96 1.15 -1.83
C VAL A 68 12.15 0.46 -2.48
N SER A 69 13.34 0.53 -1.89
CA SER A 69 14.57 -0.03 -2.45
C SER A 69 14.74 -1.51 -2.18
N ALA A 70 14.00 -2.07 -1.23
CA ALA A 70 14.14 -3.47 -0.85
C ALA A 70 13.50 -4.41 -1.89
N PRO A 71 14.16 -5.51 -2.30
CA PRO A 71 13.55 -6.50 -3.17
C PRO A 71 12.35 -7.18 -2.48
N GLN A 72 11.24 -7.34 -3.20
CA GLN A 72 9.99 -7.89 -2.65
C GLN A 72 10.17 -9.23 -1.96
N PHE A 73 10.88 -10.15 -2.60
CA PHE A 73 11.11 -11.49 -2.05
C PHE A 73 11.91 -11.47 -0.75
N VAL A 74 12.86 -10.52 -0.60
CA VAL A 74 13.65 -10.38 0.63
C VAL A 74 12.75 -9.94 1.79
N VAL A 75 11.92 -8.93 1.57
CA VAL A 75 10.96 -8.46 2.60
C VAL A 75 9.97 -9.56 2.95
N GLY A 76 9.43 -10.27 1.95
CA GLY A 76 8.51 -11.39 2.16
C GLY A 76 9.14 -12.51 2.98
N LEU A 77 10.34 -12.96 2.63
CA LEU A 77 11.07 -14.00 3.38
C LEU A 77 11.43 -13.56 4.80
N LEU A 78 11.81 -12.30 5.01
CA LEU A 78 12.10 -11.78 6.36
C LEU A 78 10.84 -11.75 7.22
N LEU A 79 9.71 -11.27 6.69
CA LEU A 79 8.45 -11.27 7.42
C LEU A 79 7.99 -12.69 7.73
N LEU A 80 8.08 -13.60 6.76
CA LEU A 80 7.74 -15.01 6.96
C LEU A 80 8.62 -15.65 8.03
N TYR A 81 9.95 -15.45 7.97
CA TYR A 81 10.87 -16.00 8.93
C TYR A 81 10.61 -15.48 10.35
N VAL A 82 10.43 -14.18 10.52
CA VAL A 82 10.23 -13.58 11.85
C VAL A 82 8.85 -13.93 12.40
N PHE A 83 7.77 -13.69 11.63
CA PHE A 83 6.41 -13.74 12.16
C PHE A 83 5.76 -15.12 12.04
N ALA A 84 6.12 -15.93 11.05
CA ALA A 84 5.58 -17.26 10.91
C ALA A 84 6.46 -18.34 11.55
N VAL A 85 7.81 -18.30 11.32
CA VAL A 85 8.71 -19.35 11.82
C VAL A 85 9.12 -19.11 13.26
N GLN A 86 9.63 -17.91 13.59
CA GLN A 86 10.14 -17.65 14.95
C GLN A 86 9.03 -17.37 15.96
N LEU A 87 8.07 -16.50 15.61
CA LEU A 87 7.01 -16.07 16.53
C LEU A 87 5.77 -16.97 16.45
N GLY A 88 5.56 -17.71 15.35
CA GLY A 88 4.38 -18.56 15.16
C GLY A 88 3.05 -17.81 15.12
N TRP A 89 3.07 -16.50 14.82
CA TRP A 89 1.86 -15.67 14.83
C TRP A 89 0.99 -15.87 13.59
N PHE A 90 1.61 -16.20 12.46
CA PHE A 90 0.96 -16.38 11.18
C PHE A 90 1.35 -17.72 10.54
N PRO A 91 0.53 -18.28 9.66
CA PRO A 91 0.87 -19.48 8.91
C PRO A 91 2.03 -19.22 7.95
N ILE A 92 2.84 -20.26 7.69
CA ILE A 92 4.00 -20.20 6.79
C ILE A 92 3.57 -20.03 5.33
N GLY A 93 2.40 -20.56 4.97
CA GLY A 93 1.85 -20.48 3.63
C GLY A 93 0.46 -21.08 3.60
N GLY A 94 -0.21 -20.94 2.46
CA GLY A 94 -1.56 -21.48 2.27
C GLY A 94 -2.59 -20.40 1.94
N TYR A 95 -3.86 -20.84 1.87
CA TYR A 95 -4.97 -20.01 1.42
C TYR A 95 -6.24 -20.32 2.22
N GLY A 96 -7.12 -19.34 2.35
CA GLY A 96 -8.50 -19.56 2.85
C GLY A 96 -8.85 -18.86 4.16
N THR A 97 -7.88 -18.33 4.94
CA THR A 97 -8.18 -17.53 6.13
C THR A 97 -7.52 -16.17 6.08
N PHE A 98 -8.05 -15.23 6.86
CA PHE A 98 -7.50 -13.87 6.95
C PHE A 98 -6.02 -13.86 7.38
N SER A 99 -5.61 -14.79 8.25
CA SER A 99 -4.22 -14.88 8.70
C SER A 99 -3.21 -15.17 7.58
N HIS A 100 -3.61 -15.92 6.55
CA HIS A 100 -2.77 -16.17 5.36
C HIS A 100 -2.58 -14.92 4.50
N LEU A 101 -3.50 -13.95 4.58
CA LEU A 101 -3.45 -12.72 3.79
C LEU A 101 -2.53 -11.66 4.40
N VAL A 102 -2.29 -11.70 5.72
CA VAL A 102 -1.60 -10.61 6.45
C VAL A 102 -0.16 -10.44 5.98
N LEU A 103 0.65 -11.49 5.99
CA LEU A 103 2.08 -11.37 5.64
C LEU A 103 2.31 -10.97 4.17
N PRO A 104 1.64 -11.58 3.18
CA PRO A 104 1.76 -11.13 1.78
C PRO A 104 1.30 -9.68 1.59
N SER A 105 0.17 -9.28 2.20
CA SER A 105 -0.32 -7.89 2.13
C SER A 105 0.65 -6.90 2.77
N MET A 106 1.24 -7.25 3.92
CA MET A 106 2.25 -6.42 4.59
C MET A 106 3.55 -6.33 3.78
N THR A 107 3.94 -7.40 3.08
CA THR A 107 5.11 -7.38 2.19
C THR A 107 4.94 -6.32 1.10
N LEU A 108 3.84 -6.35 0.37
CA LEU A 108 3.52 -5.35 -0.64
C LEU A 108 3.30 -3.98 -0.01
N GLY A 109 2.56 -3.93 1.10
CA GLY A 109 2.22 -2.71 1.81
C GLY A 109 3.44 -1.91 2.30
N ILE A 110 4.44 -2.57 2.86
CA ILE A 110 5.69 -1.91 3.29
C ILE A 110 6.41 -1.30 2.10
N LEU A 111 6.53 -2.04 1.00
CA LEU A 111 7.21 -1.59 -0.20
C LEU A 111 6.51 -0.40 -0.85
N GLY A 112 5.20 -0.49 -1.07
CA GLY A 112 4.42 0.57 -1.69
C GLY A 112 4.24 1.80 -0.80
N SER A 113 4.18 1.61 0.53
CA SER A 113 4.00 2.71 1.49
C SER A 113 5.01 3.85 1.34
N GLY A 114 6.21 3.54 0.86
CA GLY A 114 7.25 4.54 0.62
C GLY A 114 6.89 5.52 -0.50
N TRP A 115 6.20 5.09 -1.55
CA TRP A 115 5.69 5.97 -2.60
C TRP A 115 4.56 6.86 -2.07
N TYR A 116 3.61 6.26 -1.38
CA TYR A 116 2.46 6.96 -0.79
C TYR A 116 2.89 7.98 0.26
N SER A 117 3.87 7.66 1.10
CA SER A 117 4.35 8.59 2.14
C SER A 117 4.99 9.83 1.55
N ARG A 118 5.79 9.70 0.50
CA ARG A 118 6.42 10.83 -0.18
C ARG A 118 5.40 11.70 -0.90
N MET A 119 4.46 11.09 -1.63
CA MET A 119 3.39 11.81 -2.31
C MET A 119 2.51 12.54 -1.31
N MET A 120 2.07 11.86 -0.26
CA MET A 120 1.24 12.47 0.80
C MET A 120 1.96 13.61 1.51
N ARG A 121 3.25 13.45 1.84
CA ARG A 121 4.06 14.50 2.42
C ARG A 121 4.13 15.74 1.52
N SER A 122 4.44 15.55 0.24
CA SER A 122 4.54 16.65 -0.72
C SER A 122 3.21 17.38 -0.86
N SER A 123 2.13 16.65 -1.10
CA SER A 123 0.79 17.21 -1.27
C SER A 123 0.30 17.94 -0.01
N MET A 124 0.53 17.36 1.18
CA MET A 124 0.17 18.03 2.44
C MET A 124 0.94 19.33 2.65
N ILE A 125 2.24 19.37 2.34
CA ILE A 125 3.05 20.60 2.46
C ILE A 125 2.52 21.69 1.53
N GLU A 126 2.17 21.33 0.30
CA GLU A 126 1.60 22.25 -0.68
C GLU A 126 0.25 22.80 -0.22
N VAL A 127 -0.67 21.93 0.14
CA VAL A 127 -2.02 22.27 0.59
C VAL A 127 -2.01 23.14 1.85
N LEU A 128 -1.14 22.83 2.82
CA LEU A 128 -1.03 23.62 4.07
C LEU A 128 -0.58 25.07 3.86
N ARG A 129 -0.06 25.41 2.67
CA ARG A 129 0.35 26.78 2.29
C ARG A 129 -0.74 27.55 1.58
N GLN A 130 -1.83 26.92 1.18
CA GLN A 130 -2.93 27.55 0.43
C GLN A 130 -3.68 28.60 1.28
N ASP A 131 -4.21 29.62 0.61
CA ASP A 131 -4.87 30.75 1.28
C ASP A 131 -6.14 30.34 2.05
N TYR A 132 -6.91 29.36 1.56
CA TYR A 132 -8.08 28.88 2.29
C TYR A 132 -7.70 28.22 3.62
N VAL A 133 -6.51 27.58 3.72
CA VAL A 133 -6.00 27.01 4.97
C VAL A 133 -5.56 28.14 5.92
N ARG A 134 -4.94 29.19 5.39
CA ARG A 134 -4.60 30.39 6.18
C ARG A 134 -5.85 31.07 6.72
N THR A 135 -6.89 31.22 5.90
CA THR A 135 -8.20 31.75 6.29
C THR A 135 -8.84 30.91 7.38
N ALA A 136 -8.81 29.58 7.28
CA ALA A 136 -9.34 28.69 8.29
C ALA A 136 -8.63 28.87 9.66
N ARG A 137 -7.31 29.06 9.65
CA ARG A 137 -6.54 29.38 10.86
C ARG A 137 -6.89 30.75 11.43
N ALA A 138 -7.03 31.76 10.58
CA ALA A 138 -7.40 33.12 10.98
C ALA A 138 -8.80 33.17 11.64
N LYS A 139 -9.72 32.27 11.23
CA LYS A 139 -11.03 32.09 11.87
C LYS A 139 -10.98 31.36 13.24
N GLY A 140 -9.80 31.07 13.77
CA GLY A 140 -9.62 30.43 15.09
C GLY A 140 -9.89 28.92 15.12
N LEU A 141 -9.94 28.24 13.98
CA LEU A 141 -10.12 26.78 13.96
C LEU A 141 -8.90 26.08 14.57
N THR A 142 -9.17 25.03 15.35
CA THR A 142 -8.13 24.21 15.97
C THR A 142 -7.25 23.55 14.91
N ARG A 143 -5.98 23.32 15.23
CA ARG A 143 -5.00 22.70 14.30
C ARG A 143 -5.49 21.39 13.71
N LEU A 144 -6.08 20.51 14.52
CA LEU A 144 -6.60 19.22 14.04
C LEU A 144 -7.77 19.41 13.07
N ARG A 145 -8.69 20.35 13.36
CA ARG A 145 -9.79 20.66 12.45
C ARG A 145 -9.30 21.19 11.11
N VAL A 146 -8.28 22.06 11.11
CA VAL A 146 -7.66 22.56 9.89
C VAL A 146 -7.03 21.42 9.08
N ILE A 147 -6.31 20.50 9.73
CA ILE A 147 -5.67 19.37 9.06
C ILE A 147 -6.71 18.43 8.46
N PHE A 148 -7.62 17.88 9.27
CA PHE A 148 -8.51 16.80 8.82
C PHE A 148 -9.68 17.28 7.97
N ARG A 149 -10.17 18.51 8.17
CA ARG A 149 -11.34 19.02 7.44
C ARG A 149 -11.00 19.93 6.27
N HIS A 150 -9.85 20.58 6.27
CA HIS A 150 -9.48 21.53 5.22
C HIS A 150 -8.26 21.10 4.40
N ALA A 151 -7.23 20.54 5.02
CA ALA A 151 -6.02 20.17 4.30
C ALA A 151 -6.08 18.76 3.70
N LEU A 152 -6.38 17.76 4.52
CA LEU A 152 -6.34 16.34 4.13
C LEU A 152 -7.25 15.99 2.95
N PRO A 153 -8.51 16.46 2.85
CA PRO A 153 -9.38 16.14 1.73
C PRO A 153 -8.85 16.59 0.36
N ASN A 154 -8.07 17.68 0.34
CA ASN A 154 -7.43 18.16 -0.89
C ASN A 154 -6.08 17.49 -1.14
N ALA A 155 -5.33 17.21 -0.06
CA ALA A 155 -4.04 16.56 -0.17
C ALA A 155 -4.12 15.09 -0.61
N ILE A 156 -5.26 14.43 -0.42
CA ILE A 156 -5.47 13.03 -0.80
C ILE A 156 -5.75 12.83 -2.31
N LEU A 157 -6.05 13.87 -3.06
CA LEU A 157 -6.43 13.76 -4.47
C LEU A 157 -5.37 13.05 -5.33
N PRO A 158 -4.06 13.36 -5.23
CA PRO A 158 -3.03 12.62 -5.97
C PRO A 158 -2.92 11.15 -5.54
N ILE A 159 -3.25 10.85 -4.30
CA ILE A 159 -3.24 9.48 -3.75
C ILE A 159 -4.29 8.61 -4.44
N ILE A 160 -5.48 9.17 -4.70
CA ILE A 160 -6.56 8.45 -5.40
C ILE A 160 -6.09 8.04 -6.81
N ALA A 161 -5.37 8.90 -7.51
CA ALA A 161 -4.80 8.58 -8.81
C ALA A 161 -3.74 7.46 -8.71
N MET A 162 -2.90 7.47 -7.66
CA MET A 162 -1.92 6.40 -7.42
C MET A 162 -2.59 5.04 -7.17
N ILE A 163 -3.68 4.99 -6.41
CA ILE A 163 -4.44 3.74 -6.20
C ILE A 163 -4.88 3.14 -7.55
N GLY A 164 -5.33 3.97 -8.48
CA GLY A 164 -5.71 3.51 -9.83
C GLY A 164 -4.55 2.88 -10.59
N ILE A 165 -3.34 3.44 -10.46
CA ILE A 165 -2.11 2.89 -11.06
C ILE A 165 -1.76 1.55 -10.39
N ASP A 166 -1.80 1.47 -9.05
CA ASP A 166 -1.44 0.26 -8.31
C ASP A 166 -2.40 -0.90 -8.60
N ILE A 167 -3.69 -0.63 -8.75
CA ILE A 167 -4.64 -1.66 -9.20
C ILE A 167 -4.17 -2.27 -10.54
N GLY A 168 -3.75 -1.43 -11.50
CA GLY A 168 -3.23 -1.91 -12.77
C GLY A 168 -1.94 -2.72 -12.64
N ILE A 169 -1.01 -2.26 -11.81
CA ILE A 169 0.27 -2.95 -11.54
C ILE A 169 0.02 -4.29 -10.84
N PHE A 170 -0.81 -4.31 -9.81
CA PHE A 170 -1.11 -5.52 -9.05
C PHE A 170 -1.87 -6.57 -9.87
N MET A 171 -2.76 -6.17 -10.75
CA MET A 171 -3.42 -7.11 -11.67
C MET A 171 -2.41 -7.77 -12.64
N GLY A 172 -1.27 -7.12 -12.93
CA GLY A 172 -0.22 -7.65 -13.79
C GLY A 172 0.95 -8.35 -13.07
N GLY A 173 1.16 -8.13 -11.76
CA GLY A 173 2.44 -8.40 -11.14
C GLY A 173 2.50 -8.97 -9.73
N ILE A 174 1.39 -9.42 -9.11
CA ILE A 174 1.40 -10.00 -7.75
C ILE A 174 2.09 -11.40 -7.69
N VAL A 175 2.35 -12.00 -8.83
CA VAL A 175 2.86 -13.39 -8.96
C VAL A 175 4.10 -13.67 -8.11
N VAL A 176 5.01 -12.71 -7.95
CA VAL A 176 6.24 -12.90 -7.15
C VAL A 176 5.89 -13.12 -5.67
N VAL A 177 4.99 -12.33 -5.11
CA VAL A 177 4.58 -12.47 -3.70
C VAL A 177 3.75 -13.73 -3.50
N GLU A 178 2.82 -14.03 -4.41
CA GLU A 178 2.05 -15.29 -4.39
C GLU A 178 2.93 -16.55 -4.47
N SER A 179 4.15 -16.43 -5.03
CA SER A 179 5.09 -17.57 -5.10
C SER A 179 5.91 -17.76 -3.82
N VAL A 180 6.01 -16.76 -2.95
CA VAL A 180 6.73 -16.81 -1.66
C VAL A 180 5.82 -17.35 -0.54
N PHE A 181 4.53 -17.02 -0.61
CA PHE A 181 3.50 -17.35 0.39
C PHE A 181 2.48 -18.38 -0.14
#